data_81151affef3228c89d115d7347d63b0a
#
_entry.id   81151affef3228c89d115d7347d63b0a
#
_cell.length_a   1.000
_cell.length_b   1.000
_cell.length_c   1.000
_cell.angle_alpha   90.00
_cell.angle_beta   90.00
_cell.angle_gamma   90.00
#
_symmetry.space_group_name_H-M   'P 1'
#
loop_
_entity.id
_entity.type
_entity.pdbx_description
1 polymer ?
#
loop_
_entity_poly.entity_id
_entity_poly.type
_entity_poly.pdbx_seq_one_letter_code
_entity_poly.pdbx_strand_id
1 'polypeptide(L)'
;MGSLKEVKNRINSVKSTRQITSAMKMVASAKLHKAQSRIENMLPYQQKLNEILTNFLSTDATFESPYTEVRPVTRVAVVVFSSNSSLCGAFNANVVKMLGETLAEYKSLGKENILIYPIGKKVEQATKKLGYTSRGNYQGMAEKPSYVQAYELAGLLMQEFVEKQIDRVELIYHHFKSMGAQILTREEYLPIDLSKVEATAATEGSGKRGFQNDYIVEPSVGQLIADLLPKVLSQ
;
A
#
# COMPACT_ATOMS: atom_id res chain seq x y z
N MET A 1 51.55 -12.46 10.90
CA MET A 1 50.66 -12.89 12.01
C MET A 1 50.29 -11.65 12.79
N GLY A 2 48.98 -11.38 12.99
CA GLY A 2 48.53 -10.22 13.76
C GLY A 2 49.01 -10.30 15.21
N SER A 3 49.37 -9.16 15.81
CA SER A 3 49.85 -9.14 17.20
C SER A 3 48.69 -9.47 18.15
N LEU A 4 49.01 -10.08 19.31
CA LEU A 4 48.03 -10.44 20.35
C LEU A 4 47.16 -9.26 20.77
N LYS A 5 47.73 -8.06 20.75
CA LYS A 5 47.03 -6.78 21.00
C LYS A 5 45.98 -6.48 19.93
N GLU A 6 46.30 -6.73 18.66
CA GLU A 6 45.39 -6.52 17.52
C GLU A 6 44.17 -7.46 17.58
N VAL A 7 44.42 -8.74 17.89
CA VAL A 7 43.33 -9.74 18.11
C VAL A 7 42.45 -9.31 19.27
N LYS A 8 43.01 -8.86 20.39
CA LYS A 8 42.24 -8.39 21.56
C LYS A 8 41.39 -7.17 21.21
N ASN A 9 41.93 -6.21 20.48
CA ASN A 9 41.19 -5.05 20.03
C ASN A 9 40.04 -5.43 19.09
N ARG A 10 40.27 -6.38 18.18
CA ARG A 10 39.24 -6.91 17.28
C ARG A 10 38.09 -7.59 18.03
N ILE A 11 38.42 -8.40 19.05
CA ILE A 11 37.42 -9.04 19.93
C ILE A 11 36.57 -8.00 20.64
N ASN A 12 37.19 -6.95 21.20
CA ASN A 12 36.47 -5.89 21.90
C ASN A 12 35.58 -5.10 20.95
N SER A 13 36.03 -4.81 19.74
CA SER A 13 35.24 -4.14 18.70
C SER A 13 34.00 -4.98 18.30
N VAL A 14 34.20 -6.29 18.09
CA VAL A 14 33.08 -7.21 17.77
C VAL A 14 32.09 -7.30 18.95
N LYS A 15 32.56 -7.36 20.19
CA LYS A 15 31.68 -7.35 21.39
C LYS A 15 30.83 -6.08 21.44
N SER A 16 31.44 -4.90 21.21
CA SER A 16 30.71 -3.63 21.19
C SER A 16 29.68 -3.58 20.07
N THR A 17 30.06 -4.00 18.87
CA THR A 17 29.15 -4.09 17.72
C THR A 17 27.96 -5.03 18.00
N ARG A 18 28.24 -6.18 18.65
CA ARG A 18 27.17 -7.12 19.06
C ARG A 18 26.18 -6.48 20.05
N GLN A 19 26.68 -5.71 21.01
CA GLN A 19 25.79 -5.02 21.98
C GLN A 19 24.89 -3.99 21.28
N ILE A 20 25.48 -3.17 20.38
CA ILE A 20 24.73 -2.17 19.61
C ILE A 20 23.67 -2.87 18.74
N THR A 21 24.04 -3.93 18.03
CA THR A 21 23.11 -4.65 17.14
C THR A 21 21.99 -5.33 17.93
N SER A 22 22.30 -5.84 19.14
CA SER A 22 21.29 -6.42 20.04
C SER A 22 20.27 -5.36 20.49
N ALA A 23 20.74 -4.16 20.84
CA ALA A 23 19.87 -3.03 21.19
C ALA A 23 18.99 -2.61 19.98
N MET A 24 19.58 -2.51 18.78
CA MET A 24 18.83 -2.21 17.56
C MET A 24 17.76 -3.27 17.27
N LYS A 25 18.06 -4.55 17.48
CA LYS A 25 17.09 -5.65 17.34
C LYS A 25 15.91 -5.48 18.28
N MET A 26 16.14 -5.12 19.55
CA MET A 26 15.06 -4.90 20.52
C MET A 26 14.14 -3.75 20.11
N VAL A 27 14.70 -2.63 19.66
CA VAL A 27 13.93 -1.48 19.18
C VAL A 27 13.13 -1.83 17.93
N ALA A 28 13.74 -2.54 16.97
CA ALA A 28 13.06 -2.99 15.75
C ALA A 28 11.91 -3.96 16.07
N SER A 29 12.13 -4.91 17.00
CA SER A 29 11.09 -5.86 17.43
C SER A 29 9.91 -5.14 18.10
N ALA A 30 10.16 -4.15 18.94
CA ALA A 30 9.10 -3.36 19.55
C ALA A 30 8.28 -2.55 18.53
N LYS A 31 8.96 -1.96 17.54
CA LYS A 31 8.29 -1.26 16.42
C LYS A 31 7.45 -2.22 15.59
N LEU A 32 7.97 -3.40 15.28
CA LEU A 32 7.27 -4.43 14.51
C LEU A 32 6.01 -4.90 15.26
N HIS A 33 6.13 -5.23 16.54
CA HIS A 33 4.97 -5.65 17.36
C HIS A 33 3.88 -4.57 17.38
N LYS A 34 4.26 -3.30 17.56
CA LYS A 34 3.32 -2.18 17.52
C LYS A 34 2.63 -2.03 16.15
N ALA A 35 3.35 -2.26 15.05
CA ALA A 35 2.79 -2.22 13.71
C ALA A 35 1.82 -3.40 13.48
N GLN A 36 2.19 -4.62 13.91
CA GLN A 36 1.32 -5.80 13.81
C GLN A 36 0.01 -5.61 14.56
N SER A 37 0.06 -5.15 15.82
CA SER A 37 -1.16 -4.90 16.60
C SER A 37 -2.09 -3.88 15.93
N ARG A 38 -1.55 -2.90 15.21
CA ARG A 38 -2.37 -1.95 14.45
C ARG A 38 -3.07 -2.62 13.26
N ILE A 39 -2.35 -3.46 12.52
CA ILE A 39 -2.91 -4.23 11.39
C ILE A 39 -3.99 -5.18 11.90
N GLU A 40 -3.71 -5.96 12.96
CA GLU A 40 -4.66 -6.91 13.55
C GLU A 40 -5.95 -6.24 14.04
N ASN A 41 -5.86 -5.00 14.55
CA ASN A 41 -7.03 -4.24 14.97
C ASN A 41 -7.83 -3.65 13.79
N MET A 42 -7.19 -3.40 12.65
CA MET A 42 -7.82 -2.81 11.47
C MET A 42 -8.45 -3.85 10.55
N LEU A 43 -7.84 -5.03 10.43
CA LEU A 43 -8.30 -6.11 9.53
C LEU A 43 -9.77 -6.50 9.70
N PRO A 44 -10.32 -6.70 10.92
CA PRO A 44 -11.72 -7.06 11.09
C PRO A 44 -12.70 -6.01 10.56
N TYR A 45 -12.34 -4.73 10.70
CA TYR A 45 -13.14 -3.62 10.17
C TYR A 45 -13.11 -3.60 8.65
N GLN A 46 -11.92 -3.73 8.05
CA GLN A 46 -11.76 -3.80 6.60
C GLN A 46 -12.51 -5.00 6.00
N GLN A 47 -12.35 -6.18 6.60
CA GLN A 47 -13.05 -7.40 6.15
C GLN A 47 -14.56 -7.22 6.19
N LYS A 48 -15.09 -6.60 7.26
CA LYS A 48 -16.53 -6.38 7.38
C LYS A 48 -17.05 -5.36 6.37
N LEU A 49 -16.31 -4.31 6.08
CA LEU A 49 -16.67 -3.36 5.03
C LEU A 49 -16.66 -4.00 3.64
N ASN A 50 -15.64 -4.79 3.34
CA ASN A 50 -15.57 -5.52 2.07
C ASN A 50 -16.71 -6.53 1.93
N GLU A 51 -17.06 -7.26 3.00
CA GLU A 51 -18.19 -8.19 3.04
C GLU A 51 -19.51 -7.46 2.74
N ILE A 52 -19.74 -6.32 3.40
CA ILE A 52 -20.94 -5.51 3.19
C ILE A 52 -20.99 -5.01 1.73
N LEU A 53 -19.90 -4.44 1.23
CA LEU A 53 -19.82 -3.94 -0.14
C LEU A 53 -20.10 -5.06 -1.16
N THR A 54 -19.48 -6.22 -0.98
CA THR A 54 -19.66 -7.38 -1.88
C THR A 54 -21.12 -7.88 -1.88
N ASN A 55 -21.76 -7.96 -0.70
CA ASN A 55 -23.15 -8.38 -0.60
C ASN A 55 -24.08 -7.43 -1.35
N PHE A 56 -23.83 -6.13 -1.29
CA PHE A 56 -24.64 -5.16 -2.02
C PHE A 56 -24.37 -5.15 -3.52
N LEU A 57 -23.12 -5.27 -3.94
CA LEU A 57 -22.76 -5.36 -5.37
C LEU A 57 -23.34 -6.61 -6.03
N SER A 58 -23.43 -7.75 -5.31
CA SER A 58 -24.04 -8.96 -5.83
C SER A 58 -25.57 -8.86 -5.97
N THR A 59 -26.20 -7.91 -5.28
CA THR A 59 -27.67 -7.70 -5.31
C THR A 59 -28.07 -6.72 -6.40
N ASP A 60 -27.22 -5.73 -6.72
CA ASP A 60 -27.50 -4.70 -7.73
C ASP A 60 -26.31 -4.58 -8.71
N ALA A 61 -26.36 -5.40 -9.76
CA ALA A 61 -25.31 -5.45 -10.80
C ALA A 61 -25.27 -4.19 -11.71
N THR A 62 -26.16 -3.22 -11.51
CA THR A 62 -26.29 -2.01 -12.34
C THR A 62 -25.66 -0.77 -11.70
N PHE A 63 -24.95 -0.95 -10.57
CA PHE A 63 -24.34 0.18 -9.88
C PHE A 63 -23.21 0.81 -10.70
N GLU A 64 -23.41 2.05 -11.14
CA GLU A 64 -22.41 2.88 -11.75
C GLU A 64 -21.79 3.83 -10.73
N SER A 65 -20.48 3.83 -10.65
CA SER A 65 -19.70 4.74 -9.81
C SER A 65 -18.66 5.47 -10.65
N PRO A 66 -18.39 6.74 -10.37
CA PRO A 66 -17.28 7.43 -11.04
C PRO A 66 -15.93 6.76 -10.82
N TYR A 67 -15.78 5.93 -9.76
CA TYR A 67 -14.55 5.19 -9.45
C TYR A 67 -14.38 3.89 -10.24
N THR A 68 -15.40 3.43 -10.95
CA THR A 68 -15.36 2.23 -11.79
C THR A 68 -15.22 2.54 -13.28
N GLU A 69 -15.18 3.82 -13.66
CA GLU A 69 -15.09 4.26 -15.04
C GLU A 69 -13.76 3.85 -15.67
N VAL A 70 -13.77 2.88 -16.57
CA VAL A 70 -12.60 2.48 -17.36
C VAL A 70 -12.48 3.37 -18.59
N ARG A 71 -11.34 4.04 -18.76
CA ARG A 71 -11.06 4.94 -19.88
C ARG A 71 -9.65 4.76 -20.41
N PRO A 72 -9.35 5.23 -21.65
CA PRO A 72 -8.00 5.20 -22.18
C PRO A 72 -7.02 5.94 -21.24
N VAL A 73 -5.91 5.30 -20.92
CA VAL A 73 -4.92 5.86 -19.99
C VAL A 73 -4.06 6.88 -20.72
N THR A 74 -4.21 8.14 -20.37
CA THR A 74 -3.38 9.26 -20.83
C THR A 74 -2.47 9.76 -19.72
N ARG A 75 -2.91 9.65 -18.47
CA ARG A 75 -2.14 10.05 -17.28
C ARG A 75 -2.31 9.02 -16.18
N VAL A 76 -1.18 8.59 -15.58
CA VAL A 76 -1.16 7.58 -14.52
C VAL A 76 -0.54 8.13 -13.24
N ALA A 77 -1.14 7.81 -12.10
CA ALA A 77 -0.55 8.02 -10.77
C ALA A 77 -0.01 6.69 -10.24
N VAL A 78 1.23 6.69 -9.72
CA VAL A 78 1.86 5.51 -9.13
C VAL A 78 2.25 5.84 -7.69
N VAL A 79 1.59 5.22 -6.74
CA VAL A 79 1.89 5.34 -5.30
C VAL A 79 2.83 4.21 -4.92
N VAL A 80 4.01 4.55 -4.40
CA VAL A 80 5.07 3.56 -4.17
C VAL A 80 5.55 3.63 -2.74
N PHE A 81 5.51 2.50 -2.06
CA PHE A 81 5.88 2.41 -0.64
C PHE A 81 7.28 1.83 -0.47
N SER A 82 8.11 2.52 0.32
CA SER A 82 9.44 2.06 0.72
C SER A 82 9.74 2.41 2.17
N SER A 83 10.84 1.89 2.69
CA SER A 83 11.33 2.32 4.00
C SER A 83 12.18 3.59 3.93
N ASN A 84 12.36 4.24 5.09
CA ASN A 84 13.29 5.36 5.23
C ASN A 84 14.74 4.91 5.45
N SER A 85 14.97 3.65 5.83
CA SER A 85 16.29 3.10 6.16
C SER A 85 16.76 2.09 5.12
N SER A 86 18.07 1.75 5.16
CA SER A 86 18.70 0.81 4.23
C SER A 86 18.91 -0.59 4.77
N LEU A 87 18.74 -0.82 6.07
CA LEU A 87 19.02 -2.11 6.71
C LEU A 87 17.81 -3.05 6.66
N CYS A 88 17.34 -3.35 5.44
CA CYS A 88 16.13 -4.13 5.19
C CYS A 88 16.32 -5.16 4.06
N GLY A 89 17.54 -5.65 3.84
CA GLY A 89 17.83 -6.61 2.76
C GLY A 89 17.43 -6.07 1.39
N ALA A 90 16.76 -6.88 0.58
CA ALA A 90 16.32 -6.52 -0.77
C ALA A 90 15.00 -5.72 -0.83
N PHE A 91 14.37 -5.44 0.32
CA PHE A 91 13.05 -4.80 0.39
C PHE A 91 12.93 -3.56 -0.51
N ASN A 92 13.79 -2.56 -0.31
CA ASN A 92 13.75 -1.34 -1.13
C ASN A 92 14.21 -1.56 -2.57
N ALA A 93 15.20 -2.45 -2.79
CA ALA A 93 15.70 -2.73 -4.13
C ALA A 93 14.63 -3.37 -5.02
N ASN A 94 13.85 -4.29 -4.47
CA ASN A 94 12.75 -4.93 -5.19
C ASN A 94 11.64 -3.94 -5.55
N VAL A 95 11.27 -3.02 -4.64
CA VAL A 95 10.30 -1.96 -4.93
C VAL A 95 10.80 -1.05 -6.06
N VAL A 96 12.06 -0.61 -6.00
CA VAL A 96 12.64 0.25 -7.03
C VAL A 96 12.71 -0.46 -8.38
N LYS A 97 12.99 -1.75 -8.40
CA LYS A 97 12.97 -2.56 -9.62
C LYS A 97 11.56 -2.60 -10.22
N MET A 98 10.55 -2.94 -9.42
CA MET A 98 9.15 -2.97 -9.87
C MET A 98 8.66 -1.59 -10.34
N LEU A 99 9.04 -0.52 -9.64
CA LEU A 99 8.77 0.84 -10.10
C LEU A 99 9.39 1.08 -11.50
N GLY A 100 10.65 0.68 -11.70
CA GLY A 100 11.31 0.81 -13.00
C GLY A 100 10.59 0.05 -14.13
N GLU A 101 10.11 -1.15 -13.86
CA GLU A 101 9.31 -1.98 -14.78
C GLU A 101 7.98 -1.29 -15.11
N THR A 102 7.27 -0.80 -14.09
CA THR A 102 6.02 -0.04 -14.25
C THR A 102 6.21 1.22 -15.09
N LEU A 103 7.27 1.99 -14.81
CA LEU A 103 7.59 3.20 -15.57
C LEU A 103 7.95 2.91 -17.03
N ALA A 104 8.54 1.74 -17.32
CA ALA A 104 8.84 1.31 -18.68
C ALA A 104 7.57 0.99 -19.47
N GLU A 105 6.55 0.40 -18.85
CA GLU A 105 5.25 0.14 -19.47
C GLU A 105 4.53 1.45 -19.87
N TYR A 106 4.59 2.48 -19.02
CA TYR A 106 3.96 3.78 -19.27
C TYR A 106 4.84 4.78 -20.02
N LYS A 107 6.01 4.36 -20.51
CA LYS A 107 6.97 5.25 -21.17
C LYS A 107 6.38 6.04 -22.35
N SER A 108 5.43 5.45 -23.06
CA SER A 108 4.75 6.07 -24.22
C SER A 108 3.90 7.30 -23.85
N LEU A 109 3.49 7.43 -22.58
CA LEU A 109 2.70 8.56 -22.11
C LEU A 109 3.51 9.84 -21.94
N GLY A 110 4.85 9.75 -21.89
CA GLY A 110 5.71 10.86 -21.50
C GLY A 110 5.85 11.00 -19.99
N LYS A 111 7.01 11.50 -19.53
CA LYS A 111 7.33 11.60 -18.09
C LYS A 111 6.40 12.56 -17.32
N GLU A 112 5.89 13.56 -17.99
CA GLU A 112 4.98 14.58 -17.45
C GLU A 112 3.60 14.01 -17.10
N ASN A 113 3.23 12.91 -17.76
CA ASN A 113 1.96 12.21 -17.54
C ASN A 113 2.05 11.03 -16.58
N ILE A 114 3.24 10.78 -16.02
CA ILE A 114 3.47 9.77 -14.99
C ILE A 114 3.72 10.47 -13.66
N LEU A 115 2.71 10.46 -12.79
CA LEU A 115 2.74 11.12 -11.49
C LEU A 115 3.16 10.11 -10.42
N ILE A 116 4.30 10.35 -9.76
CA ILE A 116 4.82 9.43 -8.74
C ILE A 116 4.62 10.03 -7.35
N TYR A 117 3.94 9.28 -6.48
CA TYR A 117 3.71 9.59 -5.07
C TYR A 117 4.57 8.66 -4.20
N PRO A 118 5.83 9.06 -3.89
CA PRO A 118 6.75 8.21 -3.15
C PRO A 118 6.48 8.28 -1.65
N ILE A 119 6.13 7.15 -1.04
CA ILE A 119 5.97 7.01 0.40
C ILE A 119 7.24 6.36 0.96
N GLY A 120 8.07 7.16 1.58
CA GLY A 120 9.37 6.78 2.12
C GLY A 120 10.57 7.31 1.33
N LYS A 121 11.65 7.54 2.07
CA LYS A 121 12.86 8.22 1.59
C LYS A 121 13.57 7.46 0.46
N LYS A 122 13.55 6.12 0.49
CA LYS A 122 14.34 5.33 -0.46
C LYS A 122 13.74 5.36 -1.86
N VAL A 123 12.44 5.24 -1.99
CA VAL A 123 11.78 5.35 -3.29
C VAL A 123 11.79 6.79 -3.80
N GLU A 124 11.67 7.80 -2.94
CA GLU A 124 11.80 9.20 -3.35
C GLU A 124 13.18 9.48 -3.97
N GLN A 125 14.26 8.98 -3.35
CA GLN A 125 15.60 9.10 -3.90
C GLN A 125 15.74 8.37 -5.25
N ALA A 126 15.11 7.19 -5.38
CA ALA A 126 15.11 6.43 -6.62
C ALA A 126 14.34 7.17 -7.73
N THR A 127 13.15 7.71 -7.43
CA THR A 127 12.34 8.51 -8.35
C THR A 127 13.15 9.68 -8.96
N LYS A 128 13.87 10.42 -8.10
CA LYS A 128 14.74 11.52 -8.54
C LYS A 128 15.88 11.03 -9.43
N LYS A 129 16.51 9.88 -9.10
CA LYS A 129 17.57 9.28 -9.93
C LYS A 129 17.09 8.82 -11.30
N LEU A 130 15.83 8.36 -11.38
CA LEU A 130 15.18 7.97 -12.64
C LEU A 130 14.76 9.18 -13.49
N GLY A 131 14.91 10.40 -12.96
CA GLY A 131 14.59 11.65 -13.65
C GLY A 131 13.09 11.96 -13.68
N TYR A 132 12.36 11.51 -12.65
CA TYR A 132 10.95 11.85 -12.45
C TYR A 132 10.81 12.84 -11.29
N THR A 133 9.74 13.62 -11.32
CA THR A 133 9.38 14.55 -10.23
C THR A 133 8.45 13.84 -9.26
N SER A 134 8.80 13.88 -7.97
CA SER A 134 7.94 13.37 -6.89
C SER A 134 6.77 14.32 -6.64
N ARG A 135 5.56 13.77 -6.47
CA ARG A 135 4.38 14.48 -6.02
C ARG A 135 4.26 14.35 -4.49
N GLY A 136 4.20 15.47 -3.80
CA GLY A 136 4.10 15.51 -2.33
C GLY A 136 5.36 15.08 -1.58
N ASN A 137 5.30 15.09 -0.26
CA ASN A 137 6.34 14.62 0.65
C ASN A 137 5.72 13.72 1.73
N TYR A 138 5.88 12.42 1.55
CA TYR A 138 5.27 11.39 2.42
C TYR A 138 6.30 10.59 3.22
N GLN A 139 7.50 11.13 3.45
CA GLN A 139 8.54 10.44 4.23
C GLN A 139 8.10 10.17 5.68
N GLY A 140 7.38 11.12 6.29
CA GLY A 140 6.84 10.98 7.63
C GLY A 140 5.82 9.84 7.76
N MET A 141 5.04 9.60 6.72
CA MET A 141 4.03 8.54 6.67
C MET A 141 4.67 7.13 6.73
N ALA A 142 5.84 6.94 6.10
CA ALA A 142 6.57 5.67 6.16
C ALA A 142 7.16 5.39 7.55
N GLU A 143 7.44 6.41 8.36
CA GLU A 143 7.98 6.26 9.72
C GLU A 143 6.89 6.13 10.77
N LYS A 144 5.87 6.97 10.66
CA LYS A 144 4.73 7.01 11.59
C LYS A 144 3.43 7.08 10.81
N PRO A 145 2.94 5.92 10.31
CA PRO A 145 1.71 5.90 9.53
C PRO A 145 0.54 6.46 10.33
N SER A 146 -0.22 7.35 9.69
CA SER A 146 -1.39 8.02 10.24
C SER A 146 -2.57 7.82 9.30
N TYR A 147 -3.72 7.42 9.85
CA TYR A 147 -4.96 7.30 9.09
C TYR A 147 -5.33 8.61 8.38
N VAL A 148 -5.15 9.75 9.06
CA VAL A 148 -5.48 11.06 8.47
C VAL A 148 -4.67 11.32 7.20
N GLN A 149 -3.35 11.08 7.23
CA GLN A 149 -2.50 11.29 6.05
C GLN A 149 -2.82 10.31 4.92
N ALA A 150 -3.18 9.06 5.24
CA ALA A 150 -3.59 8.08 4.25
C ALA A 150 -4.92 8.49 3.61
N TYR A 151 -5.88 8.92 4.43
CA TYR A 151 -7.18 9.41 3.98
C TYR A 151 -7.07 10.65 3.08
N GLU A 152 -6.21 11.60 3.44
CA GLU A 152 -5.94 12.81 2.63
C GLU A 152 -5.34 12.45 1.26
N LEU A 153 -4.36 11.53 1.22
CA LEU A 153 -3.77 11.07 -0.03
C LEU A 153 -4.79 10.31 -0.89
N ALA A 154 -5.54 9.39 -0.30
CA ALA A 154 -6.59 8.65 -0.99
C ALA A 154 -7.66 9.60 -1.54
N GLY A 155 -8.11 10.56 -0.74
CA GLY A 155 -9.07 11.58 -1.15
C GLY A 155 -8.59 12.44 -2.33
N LEU A 156 -7.31 12.85 -2.30
CA LEU A 156 -6.69 13.57 -3.41
C LEU A 156 -6.70 12.74 -4.70
N LEU A 157 -6.27 11.47 -4.64
CA LEU A 157 -6.23 10.59 -5.80
C LEU A 157 -7.63 10.27 -6.35
N MET A 158 -8.59 10.05 -5.47
CA MET A 158 -10.00 9.86 -5.85
C MET A 158 -10.58 11.10 -6.54
N GLN A 159 -10.29 12.28 -6.01
CA GLN A 159 -10.74 13.55 -6.60
C GLN A 159 -10.09 13.76 -7.98
N GLU A 160 -8.77 13.63 -8.11
CA GLU A 160 -8.06 13.77 -9.39
C GLU A 160 -8.57 12.76 -10.44
N PHE A 161 -8.97 11.56 -10.00
CA PHE A 161 -9.55 10.55 -10.87
C PHE A 161 -10.95 10.95 -11.36
N VAL A 162 -11.83 11.38 -10.48
CA VAL A 162 -13.20 11.84 -10.83
C VAL A 162 -13.14 13.08 -11.73
N GLU A 163 -12.23 14.01 -11.46
CA GLU A 163 -12.01 15.20 -12.28
C GLU A 163 -11.28 14.92 -13.61
N LYS A 164 -10.98 13.65 -13.91
CA LYS A 164 -10.28 13.19 -15.14
C LYS A 164 -8.89 13.80 -15.30
N GLN A 165 -8.25 14.15 -14.19
CA GLN A 165 -6.86 14.61 -14.17
C GLN A 165 -5.88 13.42 -14.24
N ILE A 166 -6.29 12.26 -13.74
CA ILE A 166 -5.59 10.97 -13.85
C ILE A 166 -6.58 9.89 -14.26
N ASP A 167 -6.13 8.93 -15.07
CA ASP A 167 -6.97 7.87 -15.63
C ASP A 167 -6.77 6.53 -14.95
N ARG A 168 -5.66 6.38 -14.22
CA ARG A 168 -5.31 5.17 -13.50
C ARG A 168 -4.48 5.50 -12.26
N VAL A 169 -4.70 4.75 -11.20
CA VAL A 169 -3.87 4.78 -10.00
C VAL A 169 -3.38 3.38 -9.69
N GLU A 170 -2.07 3.23 -9.56
CA GLU A 170 -1.43 1.97 -9.18
C GLU A 170 -0.71 2.09 -7.85
N LEU A 171 -0.77 1.03 -7.05
CA LEU A 171 -0.04 0.89 -5.81
C LEU A 171 1.09 -0.12 -5.97
N ILE A 172 2.30 0.23 -5.50
CA ILE A 172 3.43 -0.69 -5.41
C ILE A 172 3.87 -0.75 -3.94
N TYR A 173 3.68 -1.90 -3.31
CA TYR A 173 3.97 -2.08 -1.89
C TYR A 173 4.33 -3.53 -1.56
N HIS A 174 4.76 -3.76 -0.33
CA HIS A 174 4.92 -5.13 0.18
C HIS A 174 3.71 -5.49 1.05
N HIS A 175 2.91 -6.42 0.58
CA HIS A 175 1.83 -7.01 1.36
C HIS A 175 2.41 -7.83 2.52
N PHE A 176 1.97 -7.54 3.74
CA PHE A 176 2.41 -8.25 4.95
C PHE A 176 1.67 -9.58 5.08
N LYS A 177 2.37 -10.69 4.80
CA LYS A 177 1.84 -12.03 5.01
C LYS A 177 2.21 -12.58 6.39
N SER A 178 3.45 -12.36 6.81
CA SER A 178 3.98 -12.78 8.12
C SER A 178 5.27 -12.03 8.44
N MET A 179 5.80 -12.19 9.67
CA MET A 179 7.09 -11.60 10.06
C MET A 179 8.24 -11.99 9.12
N GLY A 180 8.21 -13.17 8.54
CA GLY A 180 9.26 -13.69 7.64
C GLY A 180 8.94 -13.53 6.16
N ALA A 181 7.73 -13.14 5.79
CA ALA A 181 7.29 -13.08 4.39
C ALA A 181 6.52 -11.80 4.09
N GLN A 182 7.10 -10.97 3.25
CA GLN A 182 6.44 -9.81 2.65
C GLN A 182 6.41 -10.03 1.14
N ILE A 183 5.24 -9.92 0.55
CA ILE A 183 5.01 -10.17 -0.87
C ILE A 183 5.00 -8.82 -1.58
N LEU A 184 5.96 -8.61 -2.50
CA LEU A 184 5.95 -7.43 -3.35
C LEU A 184 4.74 -7.49 -4.28
N THR A 185 3.88 -6.49 -4.17
CA THR A 185 2.59 -6.43 -4.86
C THR A 185 2.52 -5.14 -5.67
N ARG A 186 2.01 -5.25 -6.87
CA ARG A 186 1.55 -4.15 -7.70
C ARG A 186 0.08 -4.39 -7.99
N GLU A 187 -0.75 -3.42 -7.69
CA GLU A 187 -2.19 -3.51 -7.92
C GLU A 187 -2.77 -2.20 -8.46
N GLU A 188 -3.82 -2.33 -9.22
CA GLU A 188 -4.63 -1.22 -9.69
C GLU A 188 -5.60 -0.80 -8.60
N TYR A 189 -5.46 0.44 -8.15
CA TYR A 189 -6.30 1.03 -7.11
C TYR A 189 -7.52 1.75 -7.70
N LEU A 190 -7.33 2.47 -8.81
CA LEU A 190 -8.38 3.08 -9.61
C LEU A 190 -8.08 2.88 -11.11
N PRO A 191 -9.11 2.57 -11.92
CA PRO A 191 -10.51 2.30 -11.58
C PRO A 191 -10.68 1.03 -10.73
N ILE A 192 -11.77 0.97 -9.96
CA ILE A 192 -12.09 -0.21 -9.15
C ILE A 192 -12.63 -1.31 -10.07
N ASP A 193 -12.00 -2.46 -9.99
CA ASP A 193 -12.49 -3.67 -10.62
C ASP A 193 -13.41 -4.42 -9.64
N LEU A 194 -14.71 -4.23 -9.80
CA LEU A 194 -15.72 -4.84 -8.94
C LEU A 194 -15.65 -6.38 -8.98
N SER A 195 -15.21 -6.98 -10.09
CA SER A 195 -15.07 -8.43 -10.22
C SER A 195 -14.00 -9.00 -9.27
N LYS A 196 -12.96 -8.22 -8.96
CA LYS A 196 -11.93 -8.60 -7.99
C LYS A 196 -12.42 -8.52 -6.55
N VAL A 197 -13.31 -7.57 -6.25
CA VAL A 197 -13.93 -7.45 -4.93
C VAL A 197 -14.76 -8.69 -4.62
N GLU A 198 -15.54 -9.19 -5.60
CA GLU A 198 -16.30 -10.43 -5.49
C GLU A 198 -15.40 -11.66 -5.32
N ALA A 199 -14.30 -11.77 -6.07
CA ALA A 199 -13.37 -12.90 -6.02
C ALA A 199 -12.64 -12.99 -4.67
N THR A 200 -12.28 -11.86 -4.06
CA THR A 200 -11.59 -11.83 -2.76
C THR A 200 -12.51 -12.32 -1.63
N ALA A 201 -13.79 -11.94 -1.67
CA ALA A 201 -14.78 -12.39 -0.71
C ALA A 201 -15.09 -13.91 -0.82
N ALA A 202 -15.05 -14.47 -2.03
CA ALA A 202 -15.26 -15.90 -2.25
C ALA A 202 -14.10 -16.75 -1.71
N THR A 203 -12.87 -16.22 -1.66
CA THR A 203 -11.67 -16.95 -1.21
C THR A 203 -11.50 -16.92 0.31
N GLU A 204 -11.89 -15.85 0.98
CA GLU A 204 -11.79 -15.70 2.44
C GLU A 204 -13.01 -16.27 3.19
N GLY A 205 -14.15 -16.45 2.51
CA GLY A 205 -15.43 -16.91 3.07
C GLY A 205 -15.67 -18.42 3.09
N SER A 206 -14.71 -19.28 2.72
CA SER A 206 -14.93 -20.73 2.55
C SER A 206 -15.08 -21.54 3.84
N GLY A 207 -15.54 -20.97 4.93
CA GLY A 207 -15.70 -21.65 6.22
C GLY A 207 -17.11 -21.64 6.85
N LYS A 208 -18.01 -20.78 6.42
CA LYS A 208 -19.39 -20.80 6.94
C LYS A 208 -20.38 -20.48 5.82
N ARG A 209 -21.29 -21.42 5.54
CA ARG A 209 -22.45 -21.22 4.68
C ARG A 209 -23.13 -19.91 5.09
N GLY A 210 -23.15 -18.96 4.15
CA GLY A 210 -23.61 -17.61 4.40
C GLY A 210 -25.06 -17.62 4.91
N PHE A 211 -25.26 -17.07 6.08
CA PHE A 211 -26.51 -16.40 6.33
C PHE A 211 -26.57 -15.28 5.29
N GLN A 212 -27.56 -15.30 4.40
CA GLN A 212 -27.97 -14.10 3.70
C GLN A 212 -28.39 -13.14 4.80
N ASN A 213 -27.52 -12.20 5.13
CA ASN A 213 -27.88 -11.14 6.06
C ASN A 213 -28.88 -10.26 5.30
N ASP A 214 -30.16 -10.36 5.65
CA ASP A 214 -31.17 -9.41 5.20
C ASP A 214 -30.84 -8.07 5.85
N TYR A 215 -30.15 -7.21 5.10
CA TYR A 215 -29.88 -5.84 5.53
C TYR A 215 -31.10 -4.97 5.25
N ILE A 216 -31.55 -4.23 6.27
CA ILE A 216 -32.48 -3.11 6.06
C ILE A 216 -31.65 -1.93 5.58
N VAL A 217 -31.90 -1.44 4.38
CA VAL A 217 -31.12 -0.38 3.74
C VAL A 217 -31.96 0.89 3.64
N GLU A 218 -31.42 1.98 4.17
CA GLU A 218 -32.01 3.31 4.06
C GLU A 218 -30.94 4.31 3.58
N PRO A 219 -31.23 5.21 2.64
CA PRO A 219 -32.47 5.38 1.86
C PRO A 219 -32.54 4.44 0.64
N SER A 220 -31.42 3.95 0.11
CA SER A 220 -31.32 3.02 -1.02
C SER A 220 -29.96 2.32 -1.06
N VAL A 221 -29.90 1.15 -1.73
CA VAL A 221 -28.64 0.39 -1.92
C VAL A 221 -27.61 1.22 -2.68
N GLY A 222 -27.99 1.90 -3.75
CA GLY A 222 -27.10 2.73 -4.53
C GLY A 222 -26.46 3.88 -3.72
N GLN A 223 -27.23 4.56 -2.88
CA GLN A 223 -26.71 5.62 -1.99
C GLN A 223 -25.75 5.04 -0.96
N LEU A 224 -26.07 3.89 -0.39
CA LEU A 224 -25.21 3.22 0.59
C LEU A 224 -23.86 2.82 -0.03
N ILE A 225 -23.87 2.23 -1.24
CA ILE A 225 -22.64 1.86 -1.95
C ILE A 225 -21.82 3.13 -2.28
N ALA A 226 -22.47 4.21 -2.74
CA ALA A 226 -21.79 5.47 -3.02
C ALA A 226 -21.10 6.05 -1.78
N ASP A 227 -21.67 5.87 -0.59
CA ASP A 227 -21.09 6.33 0.68
C ASP A 227 -20.02 5.39 1.26
N LEU A 228 -20.15 4.07 0.98
CA LEU A 228 -19.20 3.07 1.46
C LEU A 228 -17.93 2.99 0.61
N LEU A 229 -18.06 3.12 -0.71
CA LEU A 229 -16.95 2.94 -1.64
C LEU A 229 -15.76 3.87 -1.35
N PRO A 230 -15.95 5.18 -1.12
CA PRO A 230 -14.84 6.05 -0.71
C PRO A 230 -14.21 5.66 0.63
N LYS A 231 -15.00 5.11 1.57
CA LYS A 231 -14.50 4.64 2.86
C LYS A 231 -13.65 3.39 2.74
N VAL A 232 -14.03 2.47 1.85
CA VAL A 232 -13.24 1.26 1.54
C VAL A 232 -11.94 1.64 0.86
N LEU A 233 -11.98 2.57 -0.10
CA LEU A 233 -10.79 3.05 -0.79
C LEU A 233 -9.80 3.80 0.12
N SER A 234 -10.28 4.49 1.15
CA SER A 234 -9.42 5.28 2.04
C SER A 234 -8.75 4.47 3.16
N GLN A 235 -8.86 3.14 3.16
CA GLN A 235 -8.25 2.23 4.13
C GLN A 235 -6.92 1.66 3.65
#